data_96d50ed1e214533f828ec61ac31925e1
#
_entry.id   96d50ed1e214533f828ec61ac31925e1
#
_cell.length_a   1.000
_cell.length_b   1.000
_cell.length_c   1.000
_cell.angle_alpha   90.00
_cell.angle_beta   90.00
_cell.angle_gamma   90.00
#
_symmetry.space_group_name_H-M   'P 1'
#
loop_
_entity.id
_entity.type
_entity.pdbx_description
1 polymer ?
#
loop_
_entity_poly.entity_id
_entity_poly.type
_entity_poly.pdbx_seq_one_letter_code
_entity_poly.pdbx_strand_id
1 'polypeptide(L)'
;MNKPYLSVVIPVYNESENLEQLYQRLIATLDKGNKSYEIIFINDGSRDDSYEQLNALQKRRPKQIRVIHFNGNFGQHMAVMAGFERVKGEVIITLDADLQNPPEEIANLLCSIDEGHDYVGGVRKNRQDTFFRRYASKLNNWLRYKITKIRLSDQGCMLRAYRRSLIDLMISSKETSLFIPAQAYSLSTNPTEIEVAHDIRRAGASKYNIYRLLRLNFDLMT
;
A
#
# COMPACT_ATOMS: atom_id res chain seq x y z
N MET A 1 22.98 -7.48 12.06
CA MET A 1 22.53 -6.35 11.20
C MET A 1 21.57 -5.51 12.03
N ASN A 2 21.78 -4.20 12.12
CA ASN A 2 20.83 -3.32 12.80
C ASN A 2 19.49 -3.36 12.06
N LYS A 3 18.39 -3.35 12.83
CA LYS A 3 17.03 -3.27 12.24
C LYS A 3 16.91 -1.98 11.43
N PRO A 4 16.32 -2.01 10.21
CA PRO A 4 16.06 -0.77 9.48
C PRO A 4 15.01 0.07 10.22
N TYR A 5 15.03 1.38 10.00
CA TYR A 5 13.97 2.27 10.50
C TYR A 5 12.69 2.10 9.68
N LEU A 6 12.82 1.99 8.36
CA LEU A 6 11.70 1.98 7.42
C LEU A 6 11.63 0.66 6.64
N SER A 7 10.45 0.07 6.51
CA SER A 7 10.14 -0.99 5.55
C SER A 7 9.12 -0.49 4.54
N VAL A 8 9.42 -0.58 3.25
CA VAL A 8 8.48 -0.28 2.17
C VAL A 8 7.98 -1.58 1.57
N VAL A 9 6.67 -1.80 1.59
CA VAL A 9 5.98 -3.00 1.09
C VAL A 9 5.26 -2.68 -0.21
N ILE A 10 5.59 -3.38 -1.28
CA ILE A 10 5.10 -3.09 -2.63
C ILE A 10 4.57 -4.37 -3.27
N PRO A 11 3.23 -4.53 -3.34
CA PRO A 11 2.62 -5.60 -4.12
C PRO A 11 2.80 -5.34 -5.61
N VAL A 12 3.15 -6.38 -6.36
CA VAL A 12 3.42 -6.31 -7.80
C VAL A 12 2.61 -7.39 -8.53
N TYR A 13 1.82 -6.98 -9.53
CA TYR A 13 1.13 -7.92 -10.42
C TYR A 13 1.08 -7.39 -11.85
N ASN A 14 1.91 -7.93 -12.75
CA ASN A 14 2.08 -7.49 -14.14
C ASN A 14 2.32 -5.98 -14.24
N GLU A 15 3.42 -5.51 -13.67
CA GLU A 15 3.83 -4.10 -13.64
C GLU A 15 5.26 -3.93 -14.22
N SER A 16 5.71 -4.85 -15.10
CA SER A 16 7.06 -4.82 -15.67
C SER A 16 7.43 -3.47 -16.30
N GLU A 17 6.47 -2.77 -16.92
CA GLU A 17 6.70 -1.46 -17.55
C GLU A 17 7.00 -0.34 -16.53
N ASN A 18 6.60 -0.51 -15.27
CA ASN A 18 6.71 0.52 -14.24
C ASN A 18 7.86 0.28 -13.26
N LEU A 19 8.33 -0.98 -13.11
CA LEU A 19 9.24 -1.39 -12.04
C LEU A 19 10.57 -0.64 -12.03
N GLU A 20 11.22 -0.43 -13.17
CA GLU A 20 12.51 0.26 -13.21
C GLU A 20 12.37 1.74 -12.82
N GLN A 21 11.33 2.42 -13.32
CA GLN A 21 11.07 3.81 -12.98
C GLN A 21 10.70 3.96 -11.49
N LEU A 22 9.85 3.06 -10.97
CA LEU A 22 9.50 3.02 -9.56
C LEU A 22 10.75 2.84 -8.69
N TYR A 23 11.61 1.88 -9.05
CA TYR A 23 12.85 1.64 -8.33
C TYR A 23 13.72 2.88 -8.26
N GLN A 24 13.96 3.55 -9.40
CA GLN A 24 14.81 4.74 -9.45
C GLN A 24 14.26 5.87 -8.57
N ARG A 25 12.95 6.18 -8.66
CA ARG A 25 12.30 7.21 -7.85
C ARG A 25 12.34 6.86 -6.36
N LEU A 26 12.03 5.60 -6.04
CA LEU A 26 12.01 5.11 -4.65
C LEU A 26 13.39 5.20 -4.00
N ILE A 27 14.43 4.72 -4.69
CA ILE A 27 15.80 4.78 -4.17
C ILE A 27 16.26 6.24 -4.00
N ALA A 28 15.99 7.09 -4.98
CA ALA A 28 16.34 8.52 -4.89
C ALA A 28 15.65 9.19 -3.68
N THR A 29 14.41 8.82 -3.39
CA THR A 29 13.65 9.35 -2.24
C THR A 29 14.21 8.81 -0.91
N LEU A 30 14.43 7.51 -0.81
CA LEU A 30 14.86 6.86 0.42
C LEU A 30 16.31 7.19 0.78
N ASP A 31 17.22 7.25 -0.20
CA ASP A 31 18.61 7.61 0.03
C ASP A 31 18.76 9.08 0.53
N LYS A 32 17.86 9.98 0.12
CA LYS A 32 17.82 11.37 0.66
C LYS A 32 17.36 11.45 2.10
N GLY A 33 16.56 10.49 2.56
CA GLY A 33 15.95 10.51 3.90
C GLY A 33 16.91 10.21 5.05
N ASN A 34 18.17 9.82 4.79
CA ASN A 34 19.19 9.47 5.78
C ASN A 34 18.76 8.46 6.86
N LYS A 35 17.65 7.76 6.67
CA LYS A 35 17.15 6.70 7.57
C LYS A 35 17.45 5.34 6.94
N SER A 36 17.83 4.36 7.73
CA SER A 36 18.02 2.99 7.23
C SER A 36 16.70 2.38 6.76
N TYR A 37 16.71 1.70 5.63
CA TYR A 37 15.49 1.15 5.05
C TYR A 37 15.67 -0.23 4.43
N GLU A 38 14.55 -0.90 4.22
CA GLU A 38 14.41 -2.07 3.37
C GLU A 38 13.18 -1.90 2.45
N ILE A 39 13.22 -2.54 1.31
CA ILE A 39 12.11 -2.62 0.35
C ILE A 39 11.75 -4.08 0.16
N ILE A 40 10.47 -4.41 0.29
CA ILE A 40 9.96 -5.76 0.09
C ILE A 40 8.97 -5.72 -1.06
N PHE A 41 9.36 -6.28 -2.19
CA PHE A 41 8.45 -6.50 -3.31
C PHE A 41 7.77 -7.86 -3.15
N ILE A 42 6.47 -7.90 -3.37
CA ILE A 42 5.70 -9.14 -3.36
C ILE A 42 5.11 -9.35 -4.75
N ASN A 43 5.70 -10.25 -5.52
CA ASN A 43 5.18 -10.63 -6.83
C ASN A 43 3.99 -11.57 -6.65
N ASP A 44 2.80 -11.06 -6.89
CA ASP A 44 1.53 -11.77 -6.77
C ASP A 44 1.23 -12.62 -8.03
N GLY A 45 2.19 -13.47 -8.42
CA GLY A 45 2.03 -14.40 -9.54
C GLY A 45 1.94 -13.70 -10.90
N SER A 46 2.79 -12.71 -11.16
CA SER A 46 2.85 -12.02 -12.47
C SER A 46 3.13 -12.98 -13.61
N ARG A 47 2.62 -12.64 -14.79
CA ARG A 47 2.76 -13.42 -16.02
C ARG A 47 3.58 -12.69 -17.10
N ASP A 48 4.03 -11.48 -16.78
CA ASP A 48 4.93 -10.65 -17.57
C ASP A 48 6.37 -10.74 -17.01
N ASP A 49 7.28 -9.92 -17.51
CA ASP A 49 8.69 -9.89 -17.12
C ASP A 49 8.94 -9.33 -15.69
N SER A 50 7.88 -9.13 -14.88
CA SER A 50 8.02 -8.60 -13.51
C SER A 50 8.87 -9.51 -12.62
N TYR A 51 8.79 -10.84 -12.81
CA TYR A 51 9.58 -11.79 -12.04
C TYR A 51 11.08 -11.59 -12.25
N GLU A 52 11.52 -11.52 -13.50
CA GLU A 52 12.94 -11.37 -13.89
C GLU A 52 13.47 -10.02 -13.45
N GLN A 53 12.67 -8.96 -13.65
CA GLN A 53 13.05 -7.59 -13.25
C GLN A 53 13.21 -7.47 -11.74
N LEU A 54 12.29 -7.99 -10.94
CA LEU A 54 12.38 -7.96 -9.48
C LEU A 54 13.64 -8.69 -8.98
N ASN A 55 13.96 -9.85 -9.54
CA ASN A 55 15.19 -10.56 -9.22
C ASN A 55 16.46 -9.75 -9.59
N ALA A 56 16.43 -9.03 -10.71
CA ALA A 56 17.50 -8.15 -11.11
C ALA A 56 17.65 -6.96 -10.13
N LEU A 57 16.55 -6.35 -9.69
CA LEU A 57 16.58 -5.28 -8.68
C LEU A 57 17.13 -5.76 -7.34
N GLN A 58 16.76 -6.95 -6.90
CA GLN A 58 17.30 -7.56 -5.68
C GLN A 58 18.81 -7.76 -5.77
N LYS A 59 19.31 -8.22 -6.92
CA LYS A 59 20.76 -8.39 -7.15
C LYS A 59 21.54 -7.07 -7.11
N ARG A 60 20.91 -5.95 -7.53
CA ARG A 60 21.54 -4.61 -7.48
C ARG A 60 21.73 -4.10 -6.05
N ARG A 61 20.79 -4.40 -5.13
CA ARG A 61 20.83 -3.96 -3.73
C ARG A 61 20.40 -5.07 -2.75
N PRO A 62 21.17 -6.16 -2.61
CA PRO A 62 20.75 -7.36 -1.88
C PRO A 62 20.59 -7.15 -0.37
N LYS A 63 21.15 -6.07 0.19
CA LYS A 63 20.98 -5.72 1.60
C LYS A 63 19.69 -4.94 1.88
N GLN A 64 19.20 -4.19 0.90
CA GLN A 64 18.01 -3.35 1.05
C GLN A 64 16.78 -3.96 0.41
N ILE A 65 16.92 -4.75 -0.67
CA ILE A 65 15.78 -5.27 -1.42
C ILE A 65 15.58 -6.75 -1.16
N ARG A 66 14.36 -7.11 -0.81
CA ARG A 66 13.90 -8.50 -0.75
C ARG A 66 12.71 -8.68 -1.68
N VAL A 67 12.61 -9.86 -2.26
CA VAL A 67 11.49 -10.23 -3.13
C VAL A 67 10.84 -11.50 -2.60
N ILE A 68 9.52 -11.51 -2.58
CA ILE A 68 8.69 -12.67 -2.30
C ILE A 68 7.91 -12.98 -3.57
N HIS A 69 7.98 -14.22 -4.04
CA HIS A 69 7.23 -14.66 -5.21
C HIS A 69 6.11 -15.61 -4.79
N PHE A 70 4.89 -15.30 -5.17
CA PHE A 70 3.77 -16.20 -5.05
C PHE A 70 3.70 -17.14 -6.27
N ASN A 71 3.20 -18.34 -6.07
CA ASN A 71 2.99 -19.32 -7.13
C ASN A 71 1.72 -19.08 -7.96
N GLY A 72 0.93 -18.05 -7.62
CA GLY A 72 -0.29 -17.65 -8.29
C GLY A 72 -0.76 -16.29 -7.81
N ASN A 73 -1.82 -15.74 -8.43
CA ASN A 73 -2.41 -14.48 -8.01
C ASN A 73 -3.42 -14.71 -6.87
N PHE A 74 -3.12 -14.17 -5.70
CA PHE A 74 -3.94 -14.24 -4.48
C PHE A 74 -4.58 -12.90 -4.12
N GLY A 75 -4.22 -11.84 -4.86
CA GLY A 75 -4.75 -10.50 -4.67
C GLY A 75 -3.88 -9.60 -3.80
N GLN A 76 -4.05 -8.30 -4.02
CA GLN A 76 -3.21 -7.24 -3.45
C GLN A 76 -3.13 -7.30 -1.91
N HIS A 77 -4.26 -7.54 -1.23
CA HIS A 77 -4.28 -7.59 0.24
C HIS A 77 -3.45 -8.76 0.79
N MET A 78 -3.53 -9.94 0.16
CA MET A 78 -2.70 -11.09 0.54
C MET A 78 -1.22 -10.80 0.33
N ALA A 79 -0.87 -10.14 -0.79
CA ALA A 79 0.51 -9.74 -1.05
C ALA A 79 1.03 -8.76 0.01
N VAL A 80 0.23 -7.75 0.38
CA VAL A 80 0.61 -6.80 1.44
C VAL A 80 0.75 -7.49 2.79
N MET A 81 -0.16 -8.40 3.17
CA MET A 81 -0.07 -9.15 4.43
C MET A 81 1.20 -10.01 4.49
N ALA A 82 1.53 -10.72 3.41
CA ALA A 82 2.79 -11.47 3.33
C ALA A 82 4.03 -10.56 3.50
N GLY A 83 3.95 -9.33 2.99
CA GLY A 83 4.96 -8.31 3.23
C GLY A 83 5.03 -7.94 4.71
N PHE A 84 3.89 -7.67 5.36
CA PHE A 84 3.81 -7.32 6.78
C PHE A 84 4.42 -8.37 7.71
N GLU A 85 4.26 -9.65 7.42
CA GLU A 85 4.90 -10.73 8.16
C GLU A 85 6.44 -10.73 8.06
N ARG A 86 6.99 -10.07 7.06
CA ARG A 86 8.42 -10.08 6.75
C ARG A 86 9.15 -8.77 7.01
N VAL A 87 8.42 -7.69 7.31
CA VAL A 87 9.03 -6.37 7.62
C VAL A 87 9.85 -6.43 8.91
N LYS A 88 10.90 -5.62 8.95
CA LYS A 88 11.80 -5.47 10.11
C LYS A 88 11.84 -4.04 10.65
N GLY A 89 11.35 -3.07 9.88
CA GLY A 89 11.37 -1.65 10.22
C GLY A 89 10.47 -1.29 11.39
N GLU A 90 10.73 -0.13 11.98
CA GLU A 90 9.90 0.49 13.03
C GLU A 90 8.67 1.17 12.42
N VAL A 91 8.81 1.67 11.20
CA VAL A 91 7.74 2.26 10.39
C VAL A 91 7.60 1.43 9.12
N ILE A 92 6.37 1.15 8.76
CA ILE A 92 6.04 0.40 7.55
C ILE A 92 5.26 1.30 6.61
N ILE A 93 5.62 1.32 5.32
CA ILE A 93 4.88 2.04 4.28
C ILE A 93 4.43 1.03 3.23
N THR A 94 3.17 1.12 2.83
CA THR A 94 2.65 0.44 1.65
C THR A 94 2.62 1.40 0.46
N LEU A 95 2.93 0.91 -0.73
CA LEU A 95 2.97 1.69 -1.98
C LEU A 95 2.59 0.79 -3.15
N ASP A 96 1.76 1.31 -4.08
CA ASP A 96 1.45 0.62 -5.34
C ASP A 96 2.60 0.69 -6.34
N ALA A 97 2.72 -0.35 -7.20
CA ALA A 97 3.77 -0.42 -8.20
C ALA A 97 3.47 0.37 -9.50
N ASP A 98 2.28 0.93 -9.65
CA ASP A 98 1.78 1.56 -10.89
C ASP A 98 2.14 3.04 -11.07
N LEU A 99 2.99 3.58 -10.17
CA LEU A 99 3.45 4.96 -10.16
C LEU A 99 2.37 6.03 -9.97
N GLN A 100 1.13 5.66 -9.65
CA GLN A 100 0.07 6.64 -9.38
C GLN A 100 0.28 7.38 -8.06
N ASN A 101 0.91 6.73 -7.09
CA ASN A 101 1.31 7.33 -5.83
C ASN A 101 2.82 7.63 -5.87
N PRO A 102 3.23 8.91 -5.89
CA PRO A 102 4.65 9.26 -5.95
C PRO A 102 5.42 8.79 -4.70
N PRO A 103 6.55 8.07 -4.84
CA PRO A 103 7.39 7.70 -3.69
C PRO A 103 7.87 8.89 -2.88
N GLU A 104 7.94 10.07 -3.46
CA GLU A 104 8.34 11.32 -2.83
C GLU A 104 7.43 11.72 -1.67
N GLU A 105 6.17 11.29 -1.68
CA GLU A 105 5.21 11.51 -0.59
C GLU A 105 5.53 10.71 0.68
N ILE A 106 6.45 9.75 0.63
CA ILE A 106 6.92 8.99 1.80
C ILE A 106 7.39 9.93 2.92
N ALA A 107 8.05 11.03 2.58
CA ALA A 107 8.52 12.00 3.55
C ALA A 107 7.37 12.63 4.35
N ASN A 108 6.26 12.97 3.69
CA ASN A 108 5.07 13.56 4.32
C ASN A 108 4.39 12.57 5.29
N LEU A 109 4.32 11.30 4.90
CA LEU A 109 3.80 10.25 5.78
C LEU A 109 4.68 10.04 7.02
N LEU A 110 6.00 10.06 6.85
CA LEU A 110 6.95 9.92 7.96
C LEU A 110 6.86 11.09 8.94
N CYS A 111 6.66 12.32 8.46
CA CYS A 111 6.43 13.48 9.34
C CYS A 111 5.23 13.23 10.28
N SER A 112 4.11 12.77 9.74
CA SER A 112 2.92 12.48 10.56
C SER A 112 3.15 11.33 11.55
N ILE A 113 3.91 10.31 11.17
CA ILE A 113 4.33 9.26 12.11
C ILE A 113 5.21 9.85 13.23
N ASP A 114 6.15 10.73 12.89
CA ASP A 114 7.06 11.37 13.87
C ASP A 114 6.27 12.32 14.82
N GLU A 115 5.11 12.89 14.40
CA GLU A 115 4.15 13.64 15.22
C GLU A 115 3.38 12.76 16.23
N GLY A 116 3.55 11.45 16.21
CA GLY A 116 2.98 10.52 17.17
C GLY A 116 1.81 9.69 16.66
N HIS A 117 1.44 9.82 15.38
CA HIS A 117 0.42 8.96 14.78
C HIS A 117 0.93 7.53 14.61
N ASP A 118 0.05 6.55 14.76
CA ASP A 118 0.37 5.12 14.58
C ASP A 118 -0.13 4.56 13.25
N TYR A 119 -1.05 5.29 12.60
CA TYR A 119 -1.55 5.04 11.24
C TYR A 119 -1.73 6.36 10.50
N VAL A 120 -1.23 6.42 9.27
CA VAL A 120 -1.39 7.57 8.36
C VAL A 120 -1.92 7.09 7.01
N GLY A 121 -3.14 7.48 6.67
CA GLY A 121 -3.75 7.21 5.37
C GLY A 121 -3.48 8.31 4.35
N GLY A 122 -3.06 7.97 3.13
CA GLY A 122 -3.01 8.93 2.04
C GLY A 122 -4.39 9.16 1.44
N VAL A 123 -4.74 10.43 1.22
CA VAL A 123 -5.96 10.86 0.50
C VAL A 123 -5.54 11.54 -0.80
N ARG A 124 -5.94 10.98 -1.92
CA ARG A 124 -5.53 11.48 -3.25
C ARG A 124 -6.10 12.85 -3.53
N LYS A 125 -5.20 13.82 -3.75
CA LYS A 125 -5.56 15.18 -4.15
C LYS A 125 -6.15 15.18 -5.56
N ASN A 126 -7.22 15.92 -5.79
CA ASN A 126 -7.87 16.11 -7.10
C ASN A 126 -8.38 14.81 -7.77
N ARG A 127 -8.97 13.90 -7.00
CA ARG A 127 -9.63 12.73 -7.57
C ARG A 127 -10.68 13.16 -8.61
N GLN A 128 -10.38 12.98 -9.90
CA GLN A 128 -11.31 13.25 -11.01
C GLN A 128 -12.33 12.10 -11.13
N ASP A 129 -13.24 12.01 -10.16
CA ASP A 129 -14.37 11.09 -10.28
C ASP A 129 -15.51 11.74 -11.07
N THR A 130 -16.07 11.01 -12.04
CA THR A 130 -17.32 11.38 -12.68
C THR A 130 -18.42 11.56 -11.63
N PHE A 131 -19.33 12.51 -11.84
CA PHE A 131 -20.45 12.87 -10.92
C PHE A 131 -21.16 11.62 -10.38
N PHE A 132 -21.41 10.62 -11.20
CA PHE A 132 -22.07 9.37 -10.82
C PHE A 132 -21.22 8.51 -9.83
N ARG A 133 -19.91 8.41 -10.05
CA ARG A 133 -18.99 7.74 -9.13
C ARG A 133 -18.90 8.45 -7.77
N ARG A 134 -18.99 9.77 -7.77
CA ARG A 134 -18.94 10.59 -6.55
C ARG A 134 -20.15 10.38 -5.66
N TYR A 135 -21.35 10.25 -6.25
CA TYR A 135 -22.59 9.98 -5.50
C TYR A 135 -22.65 8.52 -5.01
N ALA A 136 -22.30 7.55 -5.86
CA ALA A 136 -22.25 6.13 -5.48
C ALA A 136 -21.21 5.89 -4.38
N SER A 137 -20.06 6.56 -4.44
CA SER A 137 -19.01 6.51 -3.41
C SER A 137 -19.49 7.13 -2.08
N LYS A 138 -20.19 8.27 -2.11
CA LYS A 138 -20.73 8.89 -0.89
C LYS A 138 -21.79 8.04 -0.21
N LEU A 139 -22.70 7.43 -0.97
CA LEU A 139 -23.73 6.53 -0.42
C LEU A 139 -23.11 5.27 0.17
N ASN A 140 -22.13 4.66 -0.52
CA ASN A 140 -21.38 3.51 -0.03
C ASN A 140 -20.57 3.84 1.24
N ASN A 141 -19.91 4.99 1.28
CA ASN A 141 -19.16 5.44 2.47
C ASN A 141 -20.10 5.71 3.65
N TRP A 142 -21.30 6.26 3.40
CA TRP A 142 -22.30 6.50 4.44
C TRP A 142 -22.88 5.19 5.01
N LEU A 143 -23.26 4.23 4.15
CA LEU A 143 -23.73 2.91 4.55
C LEU A 143 -22.68 2.17 5.37
N ARG A 144 -21.45 2.19 4.90
CA ARG A 144 -20.31 1.56 5.58
C ARG A 144 -20.01 2.22 6.92
N TYR A 145 -20.03 3.55 6.99
CA TYR A 145 -19.85 4.28 8.24
C TYR A 145 -20.92 3.91 9.29
N LYS A 146 -22.19 3.73 8.87
CA LYS A 146 -23.25 3.26 9.78
C LYS A 146 -22.96 1.86 10.34
N ILE A 147 -22.38 0.97 9.54
CA ILE A 147 -22.11 -0.42 9.90
C ILE A 147 -20.79 -0.54 10.68
N THR A 148 -19.70 0.07 10.21
CA THR A 148 -18.35 -0.14 10.75
C THR A 148 -17.86 0.99 11.64
N LYS A 149 -18.49 2.15 11.65
CA LYS A 149 -18.05 3.41 12.30
C LYS A 149 -16.67 3.91 11.83
N ILE A 150 -16.12 3.35 10.76
CA ILE A 150 -14.81 3.69 10.21
C ILE A 150 -14.95 4.87 9.24
N ARG A 151 -14.22 5.97 9.52
CA ARG A 151 -14.15 7.16 8.66
C ARG A 151 -12.84 7.15 7.88
N LEU A 152 -12.83 6.54 6.70
CA LEU A 152 -11.73 6.63 5.76
C LEU A 152 -12.16 7.44 4.53
N SER A 153 -11.46 8.53 4.25
CA SER A 153 -11.77 9.44 3.14
C SER A 153 -11.42 8.83 1.79
N ASP A 154 -10.29 8.13 1.67
CA ASP A 154 -9.86 7.43 0.46
C ASP A 154 -9.40 6.00 0.76
N GLN A 155 -10.32 5.07 0.56
CA GLN A 155 -10.07 3.65 0.80
C GLN A 155 -9.23 2.99 -0.31
N GLY A 156 -9.19 3.59 -1.48
CA GLY A 156 -8.47 3.05 -2.64
C GLY A 156 -7.01 3.49 -2.72
N CYS A 157 -6.57 4.41 -1.88
CA CYS A 157 -5.17 4.81 -1.83
C CYS A 157 -4.37 3.80 -0.99
N MET A 158 -3.37 3.19 -1.59
CA MET A 158 -2.50 2.23 -0.89
C MET A 158 -1.23 2.87 -0.33
N LEU A 159 -1.00 4.15 -0.58
CA LEU A 159 0.10 4.89 0.04
C LEU A 159 -0.29 5.21 1.50
N ARG A 160 0.25 4.44 2.42
CA ARG A 160 -0.07 4.49 3.86
C ARG A 160 1.15 4.20 4.69
N ALA A 161 1.19 4.78 5.90
CA ALA A 161 2.22 4.48 6.89
C ALA A 161 1.61 3.88 8.15
N TYR A 162 2.38 2.98 8.77
CA TYR A 162 1.99 2.23 9.97
C TYR A 162 3.17 2.16 10.93
N ARG A 163 2.92 2.30 12.23
CA ARG A 163 3.90 1.89 13.23
C ARG A 163 3.98 0.37 13.33
N ARG A 164 5.15 -0.14 13.66
CA ARG A 164 5.38 -1.57 13.82
C ARG A 164 4.41 -2.23 14.79
N SER A 165 4.12 -1.59 15.91
CA SER A 165 3.17 -2.09 16.90
C SER A 165 1.77 -2.35 16.33
N LEU A 166 1.31 -1.48 15.41
CA LEU A 166 0.03 -1.66 14.73
C LEU A 166 0.07 -2.87 13.78
N ILE A 167 1.16 -3.03 13.01
CA ILE A 167 1.34 -4.20 12.13
C ILE A 167 1.35 -5.50 12.94
N ASP A 168 2.04 -5.53 14.08
CA ASP A 168 2.08 -6.70 14.96
C ASP A 168 0.67 -7.05 15.49
N LEU A 169 -0.16 -6.05 15.83
CA LEU A 169 -1.56 -6.25 16.20
C LEU A 169 -2.39 -6.79 15.02
N MET A 170 -2.23 -6.24 13.82
CA MET A 170 -2.94 -6.71 12.62
C MET A 170 -2.63 -8.17 12.30
N ILE A 171 -1.36 -8.57 12.39
CA ILE A 171 -0.95 -9.96 12.17
C ILE A 171 -1.53 -10.88 13.24
N SER A 172 -1.53 -10.45 14.50
CA SER A 172 -1.99 -11.27 15.64
C SER A 172 -3.50 -11.44 15.68
N SER A 173 -4.28 -10.50 15.12
CA SER A 173 -5.75 -10.54 15.14
C SER A 173 -6.35 -11.72 14.39
N LYS A 174 -5.58 -12.35 13.47
CA LYS A 174 -6.02 -13.48 12.61
C LYS A 174 -7.36 -13.22 11.90
N GLU A 175 -7.70 -11.97 11.68
CA GLU A 175 -8.92 -11.64 10.95
C GLU A 175 -8.82 -12.12 9.49
N THR A 176 -9.85 -12.81 9.05
CA THR A 176 -9.96 -13.36 7.70
C THR A 176 -10.53 -12.34 6.69
N SER A 177 -11.21 -11.31 7.16
CA SER A 177 -11.74 -10.22 6.33
C SER A 177 -10.65 -9.19 6.06
N LEU A 178 -9.91 -9.40 4.97
CA LEU A 178 -8.68 -8.68 4.66
C LEU A 178 -8.95 -7.37 3.90
N PHE A 179 -9.60 -6.40 4.53
CA PHE A 179 -9.52 -5.03 4.06
C PHE A 179 -8.56 -4.23 4.94
N ILE A 180 -7.27 -4.31 4.60
CA ILE A 180 -6.15 -3.75 5.37
C ILE A 180 -6.40 -2.30 5.87
N PRO A 181 -6.89 -1.34 5.04
CA PRO A 181 -7.13 0.01 5.51
C PRO A 181 -8.13 0.12 6.67
N ALA A 182 -9.21 -0.67 6.63
CA ALA A 182 -10.23 -0.66 7.67
C ALA A 182 -9.72 -1.32 8.95
N GLN A 183 -9.04 -2.46 8.82
CA GLN A 183 -8.44 -3.16 9.95
C GLN A 183 -7.41 -2.27 10.65
N ALA A 184 -6.51 -1.64 9.89
CA ALA A 184 -5.50 -0.74 10.46
C ALA A 184 -6.15 0.44 11.19
N TYR A 185 -7.16 1.08 10.58
CA TYR A 185 -7.88 2.19 11.21
C TYR A 185 -8.57 1.77 12.50
N SER A 186 -9.18 0.58 12.53
CA SER A 186 -9.91 0.06 13.71
C SER A 186 -8.99 -0.29 14.88
N LEU A 187 -7.78 -0.76 14.59
CA LEU A 187 -6.78 -1.16 15.59
C LEU A 187 -5.87 0.01 16.00
N SER A 188 -5.87 1.09 15.23
CA SER A 188 -5.07 2.28 15.52
C SER A 188 -5.63 3.05 16.71
N THR A 189 -4.74 3.60 17.53
CA THR A 189 -5.07 4.45 18.67
C THR A 189 -5.02 5.94 18.33
N ASN A 190 -4.23 6.32 17.31
CA ASN A 190 -4.08 7.70 16.85
C ASN A 190 -3.99 7.79 15.32
N PRO A 191 -5.08 7.43 14.60
CA PRO A 191 -5.09 7.45 13.13
C PRO A 191 -5.21 8.88 12.60
N THR A 192 -4.58 9.13 11.44
CA THR A 192 -4.75 10.35 10.67
C THR A 192 -4.77 10.09 9.17
N GLU A 193 -5.20 11.08 8.40
CA GLU A 193 -5.15 11.08 6.95
C GLU A 193 -4.50 12.37 6.45
N ILE A 194 -3.65 12.26 5.43
CA ILE A 194 -2.99 13.41 4.79
C ILE A 194 -3.27 13.43 3.29
N GLU A 195 -3.36 14.62 2.71
CA GLU A 195 -3.42 14.74 1.25
C GLU A 195 -2.08 14.36 0.63
N VAL A 196 -2.12 13.50 -0.38
CA VAL A 196 -0.96 13.06 -1.16
C VAL A 196 -1.18 13.35 -2.64
N ALA A 197 -0.10 13.65 -3.36
CA ALA A 197 -0.14 13.80 -4.80
C ALA A 197 -0.58 12.49 -5.47
N HIS A 198 -1.26 12.62 -6.60
CA HIS A 198 -1.72 11.47 -7.38
C HIS A 198 -1.44 11.71 -8.85
N ASP A 199 -0.55 10.92 -9.41
CA ASP A 199 -0.16 11.00 -10.82
C ASP A 199 -1.15 10.20 -11.70
N ILE A 200 -1.29 10.62 -12.95
CA ILE A 200 -2.06 9.86 -13.95
C ILE A 200 -1.28 8.57 -14.27
N ARG A 201 -1.97 7.44 -14.29
CA ARG A 201 -1.37 6.17 -14.66
C ARG A 201 -0.72 6.27 -16.05
N ARG A 202 0.59 6.00 -16.14
CA ARG A 202 1.37 6.18 -17.36
C ARG A 202 1.32 4.95 -18.28
N ALA A 203 1.17 3.75 -17.72
CA ALA A 203 1.15 2.49 -18.46
C ALA A 203 0.16 1.50 -17.84
N GLY A 204 -0.35 0.58 -18.66
CA GLY A 204 -1.26 -0.51 -18.26
C GLY A 204 -2.74 -0.12 -18.24
N ALA A 205 -3.62 -1.08 -18.54
CA ALA A 205 -5.07 -0.92 -18.46
C ALA A 205 -5.55 -1.12 -17.01
N SER A 206 -6.61 -0.41 -16.59
CA SER A 206 -7.26 -0.65 -15.30
C SER A 206 -7.74 -2.10 -15.21
N LYS A 207 -7.15 -2.88 -14.30
CA LYS A 207 -7.46 -4.31 -14.09
C LYS A 207 -8.73 -4.53 -13.26
N TYR A 208 -9.37 -3.45 -12.79
CA TYR A 208 -10.61 -3.53 -12.01
C TYR A 208 -11.85 -3.47 -12.90
N ASN A 209 -12.47 -4.62 -13.10
CA ASN A 209 -13.80 -4.71 -13.70
C ASN A 209 -14.86 -4.34 -12.64
N ILE A 210 -15.95 -3.63 -13.04
CA ILE A 210 -17.06 -3.21 -12.17
C ILE A 210 -17.60 -4.37 -11.32
N TYR A 211 -17.61 -5.57 -11.85
CA TYR A 211 -18.04 -6.78 -11.13
C TYR A 211 -17.11 -7.14 -9.94
N ARG A 212 -15.79 -6.94 -10.06
CA ARG A 212 -14.84 -7.14 -8.96
C ARG A 212 -15.00 -6.07 -7.86
N LEU A 213 -15.29 -4.82 -8.24
CA LEU A 213 -15.58 -3.75 -7.29
C LEU A 213 -16.86 -4.01 -6.48
N LEU A 214 -17.91 -4.55 -7.11
CA LEU A 214 -19.14 -4.95 -6.44
C LEU A 214 -18.90 -6.14 -5.51
N ARG A 215 -18.17 -7.16 -5.93
CA ARG A 215 -17.81 -8.32 -5.09
C ARG A 215 -16.99 -7.90 -3.87
N LEU A 216 -16.00 -7.03 -4.04
CA LEU A 216 -15.19 -6.50 -2.94
C LEU A 216 -16.07 -5.75 -1.91
N ASN A 217 -17.11 -5.05 -2.36
CA ASN A 217 -18.06 -4.39 -1.47
C ASN A 217 -18.98 -5.38 -0.74
N PHE A 218 -19.32 -6.51 -1.35
CA PHE A 218 -20.11 -7.57 -0.71
C PHE A 218 -19.28 -8.35 0.31
N ASP A 219 -18.04 -8.71 -0.02
CA ASP A 219 -17.12 -9.42 0.89
C ASP A 219 -16.72 -8.56 2.12
N LEU A 220 -16.99 -7.24 2.08
CA LEU A 220 -16.79 -6.31 3.20
C LEU A 220 -18.04 -6.16 4.09
N MET A 221 -19.18 -6.73 3.69
CA MET A 221 -20.45 -6.64 4.42
C MET A 221 -20.84 -7.96 5.10
N THR A 222 -20.16 -9.02 4.78
CA THR A 222 -20.32 -10.36 5.39
C THR A 222 -19.11 -10.72 6.23
#